data_3e6f6e8bf27fa29931e677b582b2ba7e
#
_entry.id   3e6f6e8bf27fa29931e677b582b2ba7e
#
_cell.length_a   1.000
_cell.length_b   1.000
_cell.length_c   1.000
_cell.angle_alpha   90.00
_cell.angle_beta   90.00
_cell.angle_gamma   90.00
#
_symmetry.space_group_name_H-M   'P 1'
#
loop_
_entity.id
_entity.type
_entity.pdbx_description
1 polymer ?
#
loop_
_entity_poly.entity_id
_entity_poly.type
_entity_poly.pdbx_seq_one_letter_code
_entity_poly.pdbx_strand_id
1 'polypeptide(L)'
;MNYTQSTKDKLLYTTRELFDSYLYGKKYAIPPYQRGYKWEPKDIERLLQDINDFIPNDDLDLFYCLQNITLVENGEAYNVVDGQQRLTTLTVILSYFGEYNLINGKLSYNVREETEKFLCKYIFKESNIRNIESWEDFLQATSAENDYDFQDIFYLFWAYKTVQKWFKDRPQVEGVMKDKILNHLKLIVNLPKNIDEQELFENLNGKRVPLDGADLIRALIITRVAKTEVGELDDTTKQNVLVNERRVKIGLMLDAINLWWTDANKQDYFRQFTKEAKISDTSSVKFEDKIYPINNLYKLYCLVYNKGILNMDFFEKKSIEEGFLLDLQILQRTMENWYNDSQLYHHILFTSIHASEPNKEKGLTKLTFSDFYQKWKEYHRKDFIHWMKQRIATCEPFDDLLGQSYISLEENERKAKEENWFDNKLVSVSTLLDIISILSTNSNTMLAARYFKAHKEDLEHIFPQTPIGDRVKDKDKQTQILKQYLGIINKLSHEEKIIIEDKDIDWDNIEWRNGIKEQIKNLITELIPINSLGNMCVLHESVNRGYGNDFFLEKRIDVMRKSQKGYFIRPHVYDAFNKIFVERQDDTIDMTMMTKWDKDDILERRKYIITEIHKFLSNE
;
A
#
# COMPACT_ATOMS: atom_id res chain seq x y z
N MET A 1 -15.57 -43.30 45.87
CA MET A 1 -14.14 -43.14 45.64
C MET A 1 -13.90 -41.66 45.38
N ASN A 2 -13.42 -40.95 46.39
CA ASN A 2 -13.09 -39.54 46.26
C ASN A 2 -11.75 -39.42 45.49
N TYR A 3 -11.82 -39.04 44.23
CA TYR A 3 -10.64 -38.61 43.51
C TYR A 3 -10.25 -37.22 44.04
N THR A 4 -9.33 -37.15 44.98
CA THR A 4 -8.55 -35.95 45.25
C THR A 4 -7.64 -35.73 44.02
N GLN A 5 -8.10 -34.94 43.06
CA GLN A 5 -7.30 -34.49 41.96
C GLN A 5 -6.08 -33.76 42.52
N SER A 6 -4.88 -34.24 42.21
CA SER A 6 -3.62 -33.61 42.58
C SER A 6 -3.62 -32.20 42.05
N THR A 7 -3.44 -31.21 42.93
CA THR A 7 -3.36 -29.76 42.60
C THR A 7 -2.24 -29.42 41.63
N LYS A 8 -1.40 -30.36 41.22
CA LYS A 8 -0.27 -30.18 40.30
C LYS A 8 -0.62 -30.09 38.81
N ASP A 9 -1.86 -30.44 38.41
CA ASP A 9 -2.27 -30.53 37.00
C ASP A 9 -3.34 -29.48 36.60
N LYS A 10 -3.69 -28.56 37.51
CA LYS A 10 -4.63 -27.50 37.21
C LYS A 10 -3.95 -26.42 36.37
N LEU A 11 -4.51 -26.15 35.19
CA LEU A 11 -4.01 -25.12 34.27
C LEU A 11 -4.78 -23.79 34.35
N LEU A 12 -6.05 -23.83 34.74
CA LEU A 12 -6.95 -22.69 34.82
C LEU A 12 -7.20 -22.26 36.24
N TYR A 13 -6.96 -21.00 36.53
CA TYR A 13 -7.16 -20.40 37.86
C TYR A 13 -8.04 -19.16 37.75
N THR A 14 -9.00 -19.00 38.63
CA THR A 14 -9.75 -17.75 38.78
C THR A 14 -8.84 -16.68 39.35
N THR A 15 -9.24 -15.40 39.19
CA THR A 15 -8.48 -14.30 39.79
C THR A 15 -8.33 -14.46 41.30
N ARG A 16 -9.41 -14.93 41.99
CA ARG A 16 -9.36 -15.21 43.41
C ARG A 16 -8.30 -16.25 43.74
N GLU A 17 -8.30 -17.37 43.01
CA GLU A 17 -7.33 -18.45 43.23
C GLU A 17 -5.90 -18.04 42.96
N LEU A 18 -5.66 -17.16 42.00
CA LEU A 18 -4.33 -16.65 41.69
C LEU A 18 -3.72 -15.85 42.85
N PHE A 19 -4.53 -15.04 43.51
CA PHE A 19 -4.06 -14.17 44.58
C PHE A 19 -4.21 -14.79 45.98
N ASP A 20 -5.02 -15.83 46.12
CA ASP A 20 -5.13 -16.57 47.36
C ASP A 20 -3.89 -17.48 47.52
N SER A 21 -3.68 -18.04 48.72
CA SER A 21 -2.54 -18.89 49.10
C SER A 21 -2.40 -20.18 48.27
N TYR A 22 -3.22 -20.40 47.27
CA TYR A 22 -3.33 -21.65 46.51
C TYR A 22 -2.10 -21.94 45.62
N LEU A 23 -1.44 -20.95 45.06
CA LEU A 23 -0.13 -21.12 44.41
C LEU A 23 1.00 -21.10 45.46
N TYR A 24 0.91 -22.02 46.45
CA TYR A 24 1.95 -22.29 47.44
C TYR A 24 2.38 -21.10 48.31
N GLY A 25 1.55 -20.06 48.45
CA GLY A 25 1.88 -18.89 49.29
C GLY A 25 3.02 -18.00 48.74
N LYS A 26 3.51 -18.31 47.56
CA LYS A 26 4.60 -17.54 46.93
C LYS A 26 4.10 -16.23 46.35
N LYS A 27 5.04 -15.29 46.17
CA LYS A 27 4.82 -13.99 45.57
C LYS A 27 5.08 -14.03 44.06
N TYR A 28 4.48 -13.11 43.34
CA TYR A 28 4.80 -12.85 41.93
C TYR A 28 5.88 -11.75 41.88
N ALA A 29 7.01 -12.01 41.25
CA ALA A 29 8.05 -11.05 41.05
C ALA A 29 8.18 -10.65 39.57
N ILE A 30 8.15 -9.38 39.27
CA ILE A 30 8.47 -8.86 37.93
C ILE A 30 9.98 -8.67 37.87
N PRO A 31 10.72 -9.49 37.08
CA PRO A 31 12.16 -9.46 37.03
C PRO A 31 12.72 -8.17 36.41
N PRO A 32 13.99 -7.79 36.70
CA PRO A 32 14.57 -6.54 36.22
C PRO A 32 14.77 -6.47 34.69
N TYR A 33 14.77 -7.59 33.98
CA TYR A 33 14.81 -7.61 32.51
C TYR A 33 13.46 -7.33 31.85
N GLN A 34 12.37 -7.31 32.61
CA GLN A 34 11.06 -6.93 32.13
C GLN A 34 10.94 -5.41 32.01
N ARG A 35 10.11 -4.97 31.07
CA ARG A 35 9.73 -3.55 31.03
C ARG A 35 8.83 -3.20 32.20
N GLY A 36 8.79 -1.94 32.61
CA GLY A 36 7.81 -1.44 33.56
C GLY A 36 6.37 -1.58 33.07
N TYR A 37 5.41 -1.31 33.94
CA TYR A 37 3.99 -1.29 33.57
C TYR A 37 3.74 -0.19 32.53
N LYS A 38 2.91 -0.52 31.50
CA LYS A 38 2.74 0.37 30.34
C LYS A 38 1.36 0.30 29.67
N TRP A 39 0.38 -0.37 30.25
CA TRP A 39 -0.97 -0.31 29.68
C TRP A 39 -1.55 1.10 29.77
N GLU A 40 -2.14 1.55 28.65
CA GLU A 40 -2.78 2.84 28.53
C GLU A 40 -4.23 2.77 29.03
N PRO A 41 -4.87 3.93 29.34
CA PRO A 41 -6.27 3.96 29.74
C PRO A 41 -7.21 3.16 28.83
N LYS A 42 -7.00 3.22 27.52
CA LYS A 42 -7.79 2.49 26.53
C LYS A 42 -7.72 0.97 26.67
N ASP A 43 -6.55 0.42 27.02
CA ASP A 43 -6.38 -1.01 27.20
C ASP A 43 -7.21 -1.51 28.39
N ILE A 44 -7.25 -0.70 29.45
CA ILE A 44 -7.99 -0.99 30.68
C ILE A 44 -9.50 -0.83 30.46
N GLU A 45 -9.92 0.26 29.80
CA GLU A 45 -11.32 0.47 29.45
C GLU A 45 -11.86 -0.68 28.59
N ARG A 46 -11.08 -1.13 27.64
CA ARG A 46 -11.41 -2.28 26.77
C ARG A 46 -11.56 -3.56 27.58
N LEU A 47 -10.60 -3.86 28.44
CA LEU A 47 -10.66 -5.02 29.30
C LEU A 47 -11.92 -4.99 30.20
N LEU A 48 -12.20 -3.85 30.84
CA LEU A 48 -13.38 -3.72 31.69
C LEU A 48 -14.69 -3.84 30.90
N GLN A 49 -14.73 -3.32 29.68
CA GLN A 49 -15.88 -3.45 28.79
C GLN A 49 -16.08 -4.90 28.35
N ASP A 50 -15.02 -5.60 27.93
CA ASP A 50 -15.08 -7.01 27.52
C ASP A 50 -15.59 -7.91 28.66
N ILE A 51 -15.14 -7.67 29.91
CA ILE A 51 -15.63 -8.41 31.09
C ILE A 51 -17.09 -8.03 31.41
N ASN A 52 -17.47 -6.78 31.25
CA ASN A 52 -18.85 -6.34 31.47
C ASN A 52 -19.82 -7.02 30.49
N ASP A 53 -19.44 -7.11 29.23
CA ASP A 53 -20.26 -7.70 28.17
C ASP A 53 -20.31 -9.24 28.23
N PHE A 54 -19.33 -9.85 28.90
CA PHE A 54 -19.33 -11.29 29.14
C PHE A 54 -20.43 -11.70 30.10
N ILE A 55 -21.20 -12.74 29.76
CA ILE A 55 -22.26 -13.32 30.62
C ILE A 55 -21.77 -14.68 31.12
N PRO A 56 -21.47 -14.84 32.42
CA PRO A 56 -21.10 -16.12 32.98
C PRO A 56 -22.29 -17.10 33.00
N ASN A 57 -21.99 -18.38 32.89
CA ASN A 57 -22.97 -19.46 33.05
C ASN A 57 -22.30 -20.64 33.74
N ASP A 58 -22.66 -20.86 35.00
CA ASP A 58 -22.06 -21.91 35.84
C ASP A 58 -22.44 -23.32 35.37
N ASP A 59 -23.65 -23.49 34.83
CA ASP A 59 -24.11 -24.80 34.35
C ASP A 59 -23.30 -25.26 33.12
N LEU A 60 -22.75 -24.31 32.36
CA LEU A 60 -21.92 -24.57 31.19
C LEU A 60 -20.43 -24.35 31.45
N ASP A 61 -20.01 -24.07 32.68
CA ASP A 61 -18.64 -23.66 33.06
C ASP A 61 -18.08 -22.56 32.13
N LEU A 62 -18.94 -21.57 31.77
CA LEU A 62 -18.52 -20.44 30.94
C LEU A 62 -17.78 -19.42 31.78
N PHE A 63 -16.57 -19.08 31.35
CA PHE A 63 -15.71 -18.11 32.01
C PHE A 63 -15.06 -17.17 30.99
N TYR A 64 -14.65 -15.98 31.43
CA TYR A 64 -13.83 -15.07 30.63
C TYR A 64 -12.37 -15.48 30.75
N CYS A 65 -11.73 -15.88 29.63
CA CYS A 65 -10.32 -16.25 29.62
C CYS A 65 -9.43 -15.03 29.36
N LEU A 66 -8.68 -14.59 30.36
CA LEU A 66 -7.72 -13.49 30.24
C LEU A 66 -6.35 -13.96 29.70
N GLN A 67 -6.32 -14.99 28.87
CA GLN A 67 -5.12 -15.58 28.28
C GLN A 67 -4.21 -16.27 29.33
N ASN A 68 -2.91 -16.45 28.97
CA ASN A 68 -1.95 -17.13 29.82
C ASN A 68 -1.04 -16.17 30.58
N ILE A 69 -0.56 -16.63 31.74
CA ILE A 69 0.63 -16.12 32.40
C ILE A 69 1.67 -17.23 32.44
N THR A 70 2.95 -16.88 32.23
CA THR A 70 4.05 -17.85 32.33
C THR A 70 4.94 -17.47 33.50
N LEU A 71 5.10 -18.41 34.41
CA LEU A 71 5.77 -18.25 35.69
C LEU A 71 6.95 -19.23 35.78
N VAL A 72 8.08 -18.77 36.32
CA VAL A 72 9.23 -19.63 36.63
C VAL A 72 9.50 -19.56 38.14
N GLU A 73 9.66 -20.71 38.75
CA GLU A 73 9.90 -20.80 40.18
C GLU A 73 11.30 -20.28 40.55
N ASN A 74 11.38 -19.30 41.46
CA ASN A 74 12.61 -18.70 41.95
C ASN A 74 12.55 -18.53 43.49
N GLY A 75 13.01 -19.53 44.21
CA GLY A 75 13.00 -19.55 45.68
C GLY A 75 11.57 -19.39 46.25
N GLU A 76 11.33 -18.31 46.98
CA GLU A 76 10.05 -17.98 47.59
C GLU A 76 9.07 -17.22 46.68
N ALA A 77 9.46 -16.95 45.43
CA ALA A 77 8.65 -16.23 44.48
C ALA A 77 8.49 -17.00 43.17
N TYR A 78 7.53 -16.54 42.35
CA TYR A 78 7.42 -16.88 40.94
C TYR A 78 7.83 -15.65 40.11
N ASN A 79 8.87 -15.80 39.32
CA ASN A 79 9.22 -14.79 38.31
C ASN A 79 8.18 -14.82 37.18
N VAL A 80 7.60 -13.67 36.87
CA VAL A 80 6.62 -13.53 35.80
C VAL A 80 7.34 -13.30 34.50
N VAL A 81 7.46 -14.34 33.67
CA VAL A 81 8.15 -14.28 32.38
C VAL A 81 7.24 -13.71 31.29
N ASP A 82 5.93 -14.03 31.30
CA ASP A 82 4.93 -13.41 30.43
C ASP A 82 3.65 -13.14 31.21
N GLY A 83 2.90 -12.11 30.82
CA GLY A 83 1.62 -11.74 31.44
C GLY A 83 1.69 -10.69 32.54
N GLN A 84 2.85 -10.05 32.75
CA GLN A 84 3.02 -9.02 33.80
C GLN A 84 1.99 -7.88 33.72
N GLN A 85 1.67 -7.39 32.54
CA GLN A 85 0.70 -6.28 32.37
C GLN A 85 -0.69 -6.70 32.87
N ARG A 86 -1.13 -7.92 32.52
CA ARG A 86 -2.42 -8.48 32.96
C ARG A 86 -2.50 -8.67 34.46
N LEU A 87 -1.47 -9.26 35.04
CA LEU A 87 -1.40 -9.51 36.47
C LEU A 87 -1.39 -8.20 37.27
N THR A 88 -0.65 -7.21 36.81
CA THR A 88 -0.57 -5.88 37.41
C THR A 88 -1.92 -5.14 37.29
N THR A 89 -2.57 -5.19 36.13
CA THR A 89 -3.90 -4.57 35.96
C THR A 89 -4.94 -5.20 36.88
N LEU A 90 -4.95 -6.54 37.01
CA LEU A 90 -5.82 -7.20 37.98
C LEU A 90 -5.54 -6.75 39.41
N THR A 91 -4.27 -6.58 39.79
CA THR A 91 -3.88 -6.06 41.10
C THR A 91 -4.46 -4.65 41.35
N VAL A 92 -4.39 -3.76 40.33
CA VAL A 92 -4.96 -2.40 40.39
C VAL A 92 -6.48 -2.44 40.51
N ILE A 93 -7.16 -3.31 39.74
CA ILE A 93 -8.63 -3.47 39.81
C ILE A 93 -9.06 -3.99 41.19
N LEU A 94 -8.36 -5.00 41.74
CA LEU A 94 -8.64 -5.51 43.07
C LEU A 94 -8.37 -4.48 44.17
N SER A 95 -7.36 -3.63 44.02
CA SER A 95 -7.13 -2.45 44.87
C SER A 95 -8.32 -1.51 44.89
N TYR A 96 -8.88 -1.18 43.72
CA TYR A 96 -10.08 -0.35 43.62
C TYR A 96 -11.27 -0.96 44.39
N PHE A 97 -11.48 -2.27 44.29
CA PHE A 97 -12.53 -2.99 45.04
C PHE A 97 -12.25 -3.17 46.53
N GLY A 98 -11.09 -2.74 47.02
CA GLY A 98 -10.70 -2.88 48.43
C GLY A 98 -10.30 -4.29 48.82
N GLU A 99 -9.99 -5.18 47.86
CA GLU A 99 -9.57 -6.58 48.11
C GLU A 99 -8.11 -6.67 48.57
N TYR A 100 -7.71 -5.79 49.48
CA TYR A 100 -6.32 -5.67 49.96
C TYR A 100 -5.77 -6.95 50.56
N ASN A 101 -6.60 -7.76 51.22
CA ASN A 101 -6.19 -9.04 51.79
C ASN A 101 -5.69 -10.03 50.73
N LEU A 102 -6.21 -9.94 49.49
CA LEU A 102 -5.78 -10.80 48.39
C LEU A 102 -4.45 -10.34 47.76
N ILE A 103 -4.26 -9.05 47.67
CA ILE A 103 -3.15 -8.47 46.85
C ILE A 103 -1.93 -8.03 47.66
N ASN A 104 -2.08 -7.80 48.98
CA ASN A 104 -1.01 -7.22 49.79
C ASN A 104 0.25 -8.09 49.79
N GLY A 105 1.33 -7.50 49.27
CA GLY A 105 2.65 -8.15 49.12
C GLY A 105 2.69 -9.36 48.19
N LYS A 106 1.65 -9.55 47.34
CA LYS A 106 1.61 -10.66 46.39
C LYS A 106 2.32 -10.34 45.06
N LEU A 107 2.48 -9.08 44.70
CA LEU A 107 3.19 -8.64 43.49
C LEU A 107 4.35 -7.76 43.91
N SER A 108 5.54 -8.01 43.36
CA SER A 108 6.74 -7.20 43.55
C SER A 108 7.38 -6.79 42.21
N TYR A 109 7.95 -5.61 42.16
CA TYR A 109 8.61 -5.06 40.98
C TYR A 109 10.10 -4.89 41.23
N ASN A 110 10.91 -5.86 40.77
CA ASN A 110 12.36 -5.77 40.86
C ASN A 110 13.01 -4.89 39.78
N VAL A 111 12.20 -4.29 38.92
CA VAL A 111 12.62 -3.37 37.86
C VAL A 111 13.06 -2.03 38.46
N ARG A 112 12.36 -1.55 39.49
CA ARG A 112 12.59 -0.25 40.11
C ARG A 112 12.07 -0.23 41.56
N GLU A 113 12.90 0.28 42.46
CA GLU A 113 12.54 0.35 43.89
C GLU A 113 11.36 1.31 44.14
N GLU A 114 11.29 2.43 43.41
CA GLU A 114 10.22 3.41 43.55
C GLU A 114 8.86 2.84 43.15
N THR A 115 8.80 1.96 42.17
CA THR A 115 7.58 1.26 41.77
C THR A 115 7.08 0.33 42.87
N GLU A 116 7.99 -0.38 43.52
CA GLU A 116 7.66 -1.21 44.68
C GLU A 116 7.10 -0.35 45.84
N LYS A 117 7.75 0.79 46.14
CA LYS A 117 7.28 1.75 47.15
C LYS A 117 5.88 2.29 46.81
N PHE A 118 5.65 2.59 45.53
CA PHE A 118 4.34 3.05 45.05
C PHE A 118 3.26 1.98 45.27
N LEU A 119 3.51 0.74 44.87
CA LEU A 119 2.56 -0.37 45.07
C LEU A 119 2.24 -0.57 46.55
N CYS A 120 3.25 -0.60 47.41
CA CYS A 120 3.07 -0.79 48.85
C CYS A 120 2.29 0.35 49.51
N LYS A 121 2.44 1.58 49.01
CA LYS A 121 1.81 2.76 49.62
C LYS A 121 0.43 3.04 49.07
N TYR A 122 0.21 2.83 47.78
CA TYR A 122 -1.00 3.32 47.09
C TYR A 122 -1.90 2.24 46.53
N ILE A 123 -1.40 1.02 46.33
CA ILE A 123 -2.15 -0.07 45.68
C ILE A 123 -2.51 -1.18 46.67
N PHE A 124 -1.58 -1.60 47.51
CA PHE A 124 -1.80 -2.76 48.41
C PHE A 124 -2.59 -2.46 49.68
N LYS A 125 -2.93 -1.23 49.91
CA LYS A 125 -3.72 -0.79 51.04
C LYS A 125 -4.57 0.42 50.70
N GLU A 126 -5.55 0.71 51.55
CA GLU A 126 -6.31 1.94 51.40
C GLU A 126 -5.40 3.18 51.45
N SER A 127 -5.59 4.04 50.49
CA SER A 127 -4.75 5.23 50.32
C SER A 127 -5.53 6.43 49.77
N ASN A 128 -4.91 7.61 49.85
CA ASN A 128 -5.51 8.85 49.34
C ASN A 128 -5.45 8.99 47.80
N ILE A 129 -4.92 8.03 47.07
CA ILE A 129 -4.85 8.04 45.59
C ILE A 129 -6.23 8.26 44.98
N ARG A 130 -7.29 7.82 45.63
CA ARG A 130 -8.69 8.03 45.19
C ARG A 130 -9.05 9.52 45.05
N ASN A 131 -8.48 10.39 45.90
CA ASN A 131 -8.82 11.80 46.03
C ASN A 131 -7.91 12.73 45.19
N ILE A 132 -6.84 12.22 44.60
CA ILE A 132 -5.90 12.98 43.78
C ILE A 132 -6.38 12.90 42.34
N GLU A 133 -6.62 14.02 41.67
CA GLU A 133 -7.23 14.01 40.34
C GLU A 133 -6.23 14.03 39.18
N SER A 134 -5.09 14.73 39.33
CA SER A 134 -4.08 14.86 38.30
C SER A 134 -2.75 14.23 38.69
N TRP A 135 -1.91 13.94 37.69
CA TRP A 135 -0.55 13.46 37.90
C TRP A 135 0.32 14.53 38.58
N GLU A 136 0.14 15.75 38.18
CA GLU A 136 0.85 16.90 38.73
C GLU A 136 0.55 17.07 40.23
N ASP A 137 -0.70 16.96 40.63
CA ASP A 137 -1.11 17.00 42.05
C ASP A 137 -0.52 15.83 42.84
N PHE A 138 -0.45 14.66 42.21
CA PHE A 138 0.19 13.49 42.81
C PHE A 138 1.67 13.70 43.06
N LEU A 139 2.42 14.18 42.05
CA LEU A 139 3.84 14.48 42.21
C LEU A 139 4.08 15.56 43.27
N GLN A 140 3.28 16.62 43.28
CA GLN A 140 3.38 17.68 44.30
C GLN A 140 3.14 17.15 45.72
N ALA A 141 2.12 16.30 45.90
CA ALA A 141 1.78 15.72 47.20
C ALA A 141 2.82 14.74 47.73
N THR A 142 3.63 14.15 46.86
CA THR A 142 4.59 13.09 47.20
C THR A 142 6.04 13.57 47.16
N SER A 143 6.35 14.75 46.61
CA SER A 143 7.69 15.27 46.35
C SER A 143 8.61 15.32 47.57
N ALA A 144 8.06 15.48 48.76
CA ALA A 144 8.85 15.51 50.00
C ALA A 144 9.29 14.13 50.51
N GLU A 145 8.69 13.06 50.03
CA GLU A 145 8.93 11.69 50.52
C GLU A 145 9.69 10.81 49.53
N ASN A 146 9.29 10.85 48.28
CA ASN A 146 9.89 10.03 47.22
C ASN A 146 9.75 10.71 45.85
N ASP A 147 10.71 10.46 44.97
CA ASP A 147 10.58 10.77 43.56
C ASP A 147 9.80 9.66 42.86
N TYR A 148 8.59 9.97 42.39
CA TYR A 148 7.72 9.05 41.66
C TYR A 148 7.56 9.41 40.19
N ASP A 149 8.31 10.38 39.64
CA ASP A 149 8.21 10.78 38.25
C ASP A 149 8.87 9.78 37.31
N PHE A 150 8.32 8.58 37.24
CA PHE A 150 8.74 7.49 36.38
C PHE A 150 7.59 6.98 35.52
N GLN A 151 7.93 6.55 34.28
CA GLN A 151 6.95 6.12 33.29
C GLN A 151 6.02 5.00 33.78
N ASP A 152 6.54 4.00 34.44
CA ASP A 152 5.75 2.85 34.95
C ASP A 152 4.81 3.28 36.08
N ILE A 153 5.22 4.20 36.96
CA ILE A 153 4.39 4.73 38.03
C ILE A 153 3.31 5.66 37.44
N PHE A 154 3.65 6.44 36.44
CA PHE A 154 2.67 7.25 35.68
C PHE A 154 1.54 6.37 35.12
N TYR A 155 1.89 5.26 34.45
CA TYR A 155 0.87 4.36 33.92
C TYR A 155 0.08 3.63 35.01
N LEU A 156 0.70 3.27 36.14
CA LEU A 156 0.01 2.69 37.29
C LEU A 156 -0.99 3.66 37.92
N PHE A 157 -0.63 4.92 38.07
CA PHE A 157 -1.52 5.98 38.53
C PHE A 157 -2.72 6.12 37.61
N TRP A 158 -2.50 6.26 36.32
CA TRP A 158 -3.58 6.37 35.35
C TRP A 158 -4.40 5.09 35.22
N ALA A 159 -3.80 3.92 35.42
CA ALA A 159 -4.54 2.68 35.48
C ALA A 159 -5.58 2.70 36.62
N TYR A 160 -5.16 3.12 37.81
CA TYR A 160 -6.07 3.25 38.96
C TYR A 160 -7.17 4.30 38.68
N LYS A 161 -6.81 5.44 38.13
CA LYS A 161 -7.76 6.51 37.78
C LYS A 161 -8.76 6.08 36.71
N THR A 162 -8.32 5.31 35.73
CA THR A 162 -9.19 4.78 34.68
C THR A 162 -10.20 3.78 35.25
N VAL A 163 -9.76 2.87 36.10
CA VAL A 163 -10.66 1.93 36.80
C VAL A 163 -11.67 2.71 37.64
N GLN A 164 -11.22 3.68 38.43
CA GLN A 164 -12.07 4.53 39.27
C GLN A 164 -13.12 5.26 38.43
N LYS A 165 -12.73 5.90 37.35
CA LYS A 165 -13.63 6.63 36.45
C LYS A 165 -14.64 5.69 35.80
N TRP A 166 -14.19 4.54 35.30
CA TRP A 166 -15.04 3.59 34.62
C TRP A 166 -16.21 3.10 35.50
N PHE A 167 -15.94 2.79 36.78
CA PHE A 167 -16.96 2.37 37.75
C PHE A 167 -17.78 3.55 38.27
N LYS A 168 -17.19 4.74 38.46
CA LYS A 168 -17.93 5.96 38.83
C LYS A 168 -19.00 6.29 37.79
N ASP A 169 -18.72 6.08 36.52
CA ASP A 169 -19.67 6.31 35.44
C ASP A 169 -20.71 5.18 35.31
N ARG A 170 -20.49 4.01 35.98
CA ARG A 170 -21.32 2.81 35.91
C ARG A 170 -21.54 2.14 37.28
N PRO A 171 -22.04 2.84 38.29
CA PRO A 171 -22.12 2.33 39.66
C PRO A 171 -23.04 1.09 39.79
N GLN A 172 -24.01 0.94 38.89
CA GLN A 172 -24.97 -0.18 38.89
C GLN A 172 -24.33 -1.51 38.55
N VAL A 173 -23.18 -1.56 37.88
CA VAL A 173 -22.52 -2.83 37.50
C VAL A 173 -21.40 -3.22 38.45
N GLU A 174 -20.99 -2.38 39.39
CA GLU A 174 -19.79 -2.57 40.22
C GLU A 174 -19.79 -3.89 40.98
N GLY A 175 -20.90 -4.23 41.63
CA GLY A 175 -21.03 -5.48 42.38
C GLY A 175 -20.96 -6.75 41.50
N VAL A 176 -21.65 -6.71 40.36
CA VAL A 176 -21.63 -7.81 39.38
C VAL A 176 -20.23 -7.95 38.76
N MET A 177 -19.60 -6.85 38.42
CA MET A 177 -18.25 -6.86 37.87
C MET A 177 -17.21 -7.38 38.85
N LYS A 178 -17.34 -7.05 40.14
CA LYS A 178 -16.49 -7.60 41.20
C LYS A 178 -16.56 -9.11 41.24
N ASP A 179 -17.76 -9.67 41.19
CA ASP A 179 -17.97 -11.13 41.17
C ASP A 179 -17.42 -11.77 39.89
N LYS A 180 -17.74 -11.21 38.73
CA LYS A 180 -17.18 -11.69 37.46
C LYS A 180 -15.65 -11.75 37.47
N ILE A 181 -14.98 -10.66 37.93
CA ILE A 181 -13.52 -10.57 37.97
C ILE A 181 -12.92 -11.55 38.96
N LEU A 182 -13.51 -11.75 40.13
CA LEU A 182 -12.98 -12.65 41.16
C LEU A 182 -13.19 -14.12 40.81
N ASN A 183 -14.39 -14.48 40.32
CA ASN A 183 -14.84 -15.88 40.29
C ASN A 183 -15.03 -16.45 38.87
N HIS A 184 -15.30 -15.60 37.87
CA HIS A 184 -15.58 -16.03 36.48
C HIS A 184 -14.52 -15.60 35.47
N LEU A 185 -13.53 -14.76 35.86
CA LEU A 185 -12.36 -14.49 35.07
C LEU A 185 -11.27 -15.51 35.42
N LYS A 186 -10.81 -16.29 34.42
CA LYS A 186 -9.77 -17.29 34.59
C LYS A 186 -8.54 -16.98 33.74
N LEU A 187 -7.37 -17.33 34.27
CA LEU A 187 -6.09 -17.28 33.55
C LEU A 187 -5.52 -18.69 33.40
N ILE A 188 -4.83 -18.91 32.28
CA ILE A 188 -4.05 -20.12 32.07
C ILE A 188 -2.68 -19.89 32.72
N VAL A 189 -2.34 -20.69 33.72
CA VAL A 189 -1.04 -20.61 34.40
C VAL A 189 -0.10 -21.64 33.81
N ASN A 190 0.96 -21.18 33.16
CA ASN A 190 2.01 -22.01 32.60
C ASN A 190 3.22 -22.01 33.56
N LEU A 191 3.59 -23.18 34.08
CA LEU A 191 4.71 -23.41 35.01
C LEU A 191 5.73 -24.37 34.37
N PRO A 192 6.53 -23.93 33.39
CA PRO A 192 7.53 -24.79 32.77
C PRO A 192 8.61 -25.20 33.78
N LYS A 193 9.05 -26.48 33.70
CA LYS A 193 10.10 -27.03 34.53
C LYS A 193 11.36 -27.24 33.74
N ASN A 194 12.51 -27.03 34.38
CA ASN A 194 13.84 -27.29 33.80
C ASN A 194 14.13 -26.49 32.52
N ILE A 195 13.66 -25.26 32.46
CA ILE A 195 13.92 -24.33 31.37
C ILE A 195 14.66 -23.11 31.93
N ASP A 196 15.66 -22.62 31.22
CA ASP A 196 16.32 -21.36 31.54
C ASP A 196 15.33 -20.20 31.36
N GLU A 197 15.25 -19.34 32.37
CA GLU A 197 14.28 -18.24 32.41
C GLU A 197 14.52 -17.21 31.29
N GLN A 198 15.80 -16.93 30.99
CA GLN A 198 16.17 -15.96 29.97
C GLN A 198 15.85 -16.50 28.57
N GLU A 199 16.21 -17.77 28.31
CA GLU A 199 15.87 -18.45 27.07
C GLU A 199 14.35 -18.52 26.87
N LEU A 200 13.59 -18.80 27.93
CA LEU A 200 12.13 -18.80 27.88
C LEU A 200 11.58 -17.41 27.54
N PHE A 201 12.11 -16.36 28.17
CA PHE A 201 11.72 -14.99 27.90
C PHE A 201 11.99 -14.59 26.45
N GLU A 202 13.18 -14.91 25.92
CA GLU A 202 13.53 -14.65 24.52
C GLU A 202 12.63 -15.42 23.55
N ASN A 203 12.34 -16.70 23.85
CA ASN A 203 11.46 -17.53 23.03
C ASN A 203 10.01 -17.02 23.01
N LEU A 204 9.49 -16.55 24.13
CA LEU A 204 8.12 -16.02 24.24
C LEU A 204 7.97 -14.63 23.62
N ASN A 205 9.00 -13.79 23.66
CA ASN A 205 8.93 -12.41 23.19
C ASN A 205 9.60 -12.20 21.82
N GLY A 206 10.71 -12.91 21.54
CA GLY A 206 11.48 -12.73 20.31
C GLY A 206 10.94 -13.46 19.09
N LYS A 207 10.13 -14.50 19.26
CA LYS A 207 9.57 -15.32 18.18
C LYS A 207 8.07 -15.15 17.96
N ARG A 208 7.43 -14.27 18.68
CA ARG A 208 6.01 -13.94 18.40
C ARG A 208 5.95 -13.18 17.08
N VAL A 209 5.36 -13.79 16.07
CA VAL A 209 4.89 -13.05 14.91
C VAL A 209 3.72 -12.19 15.42
N PRO A 210 3.84 -10.86 15.43
CA PRO A 210 2.71 -10.03 15.83
C PRO A 210 1.56 -10.31 14.88
N LEU A 211 0.33 -10.41 15.41
CA LEU A 211 -0.85 -10.49 14.56
C LEU A 211 -0.92 -9.23 13.69
N ASP A 212 -1.03 -9.43 12.39
CA ASP A 212 -1.28 -8.35 11.45
C ASP A 212 -2.75 -7.91 11.52
N GLY A 213 -3.02 -6.69 11.09
CA GLY A 213 -4.39 -6.20 10.99
C GLY A 213 -5.29 -7.07 10.13
N ALA A 214 -4.73 -7.70 9.09
CA ALA A 214 -5.47 -8.67 8.26
C ALA A 214 -5.96 -9.87 9.06
N ASP A 215 -5.14 -10.43 9.96
CA ASP A 215 -5.54 -11.55 10.82
C ASP A 215 -6.67 -11.16 11.76
N LEU A 216 -6.57 -9.95 12.34
CA LEU A 216 -7.59 -9.42 13.24
C LEU A 216 -8.90 -9.14 12.51
N ILE A 217 -8.85 -8.51 11.33
CA ILE A 217 -10.04 -8.27 10.50
C ILE A 217 -10.65 -9.61 10.06
N ARG A 218 -9.82 -10.58 9.65
CA ARG A 218 -10.26 -11.93 9.31
C ARG A 218 -11.01 -12.57 10.48
N ALA A 219 -10.45 -12.51 11.69
CA ALA A 219 -11.08 -13.06 12.89
C ALA A 219 -12.43 -12.38 13.19
N LEU A 220 -12.52 -11.06 13.06
CA LEU A 220 -13.78 -10.32 13.20
C LEU A 220 -14.82 -10.77 12.18
N ILE A 221 -14.46 -10.88 10.91
CA ILE A 221 -15.38 -11.33 9.86
C ILE A 221 -15.87 -12.74 10.14
N ILE A 222 -14.97 -13.68 10.42
CA ILE A 222 -15.34 -15.08 10.67
C ILE A 222 -16.22 -15.22 11.92
N THR A 223 -15.94 -14.47 12.98
CA THR A 223 -16.66 -14.66 14.26
C THR A 223 -17.96 -13.88 14.34
N ARG A 224 -17.96 -12.60 13.98
CA ARG A 224 -19.12 -11.71 14.12
C ARG A 224 -20.08 -11.81 12.96
N VAL A 225 -19.60 -11.71 11.72
CA VAL A 225 -20.46 -11.77 10.52
C VAL A 225 -21.19 -13.10 10.43
N ALA A 226 -20.53 -14.23 10.75
CA ALA A 226 -21.19 -15.53 10.73
C ALA A 226 -22.36 -15.61 11.71
N LYS A 227 -22.24 -15.01 12.89
CA LYS A 227 -23.35 -14.93 13.87
C LYS A 227 -24.49 -14.03 13.36
N THR A 228 -24.16 -12.85 12.83
CA THR A 228 -25.14 -11.89 12.34
C THR A 228 -25.95 -12.47 11.17
N GLU A 229 -25.30 -13.18 10.25
CA GLU A 229 -25.98 -13.76 9.08
C GLU A 229 -26.85 -14.98 9.42
N VAL A 230 -26.49 -15.77 10.43
CA VAL A 230 -27.32 -16.91 10.88
C VAL A 230 -28.51 -16.43 11.72
N GLY A 231 -28.31 -15.33 12.47
CA GLY A 231 -29.33 -14.80 13.38
C GLY A 231 -29.52 -15.67 14.64
N GLU A 232 -30.55 -15.34 15.40
CA GLU A 232 -30.95 -16.09 16.60
C GLU A 232 -31.95 -17.20 16.23
N LEU A 233 -31.74 -18.39 16.74
CA LEU A 233 -32.61 -19.55 16.57
C LEU A 233 -33.01 -20.12 17.94
N ASP A 234 -34.23 -20.66 18.04
CA ASP A 234 -34.73 -21.28 19.27
C ASP A 234 -33.90 -22.51 19.67
N ASP A 235 -33.35 -23.24 18.69
CA ASP A 235 -32.46 -24.38 18.90
C ASP A 235 -31.00 -23.95 18.89
N THR A 236 -30.40 -23.81 20.07
CA THR A 236 -29.01 -23.38 20.25
C THR A 236 -28.02 -24.34 19.59
N THR A 237 -28.30 -25.66 19.59
CA THR A 237 -27.41 -26.65 18.97
C THR A 237 -27.39 -26.46 17.45
N LYS A 238 -28.55 -26.29 16.84
CA LYS A 238 -28.71 -26.03 15.43
C LYS A 238 -28.05 -24.69 15.03
N GLN A 239 -28.26 -23.66 15.82
CA GLN A 239 -27.62 -22.35 15.62
C GLN A 239 -26.09 -22.49 15.62
N ASN A 240 -25.49 -23.15 16.58
CA ASN A 240 -24.05 -23.35 16.66
C ASN A 240 -23.48 -24.10 15.45
N VAL A 241 -24.19 -25.13 14.97
CA VAL A 241 -23.80 -25.88 13.77
C VAL A 241 -23.80 -24.97 12.55
N LEU A 242 -24.86 -24.19 12.32
CA LEU A 242 -24.98 -23.28 11.19
C LEU A 242 -23.95 -22.13 11.25
N VAL A 243 -23.71 -21.58 12.44
CA VAL A 243 -22.66 -20.55 12.62
C VAL A 243 -21.28 -21.13 12.29
N ASN A 244 -20.97 -22.35 12.74
CA ASN A 244 -19.68 -22.97 12.44
C ASN A 244 -19.53 -23.29 10.94
N GLU A 245 -20.58 -23.79 10.30
CA GLU A 245 -20.59 -24.01 8.85
C GLU A 245 -20.33 -22.67 8.09
N ARG A 246 -21.01 -21.60 8.53
CA ARG A 246 -20.83 -20.28 7.92
C ARG A 246 -19.41 -19.74 8.12
N ARG A 247 -18.83 -19.91 9.31
CA ARG A 247 -17.43 -19.57 9.61
C ARG A 247 -16.44 -20.23 8.67
N VAL A 248 -16.62 -21.53 8.41
CA VAL A 248 -15.76 -22.27 7.48
C VAL A 248 -15.88 -21.70 6.06
N LYS A 249 -17.12 -21.45 5.58
CA LYS A 249 -17.35 -20.88 4.24
C LYS A 249 -16.72 -19.49 4.10
N ILE A 250 -16.86 -18.64 5.11
CA ILE A 250 -16.24 -17.30 5.13
C ILE A 250 -14.70 -17.43 5.13
N GLY A 251 -14.15 -18.33 5.94
CA GLY A 251 -12.71 -18.58 6.00
C GLY A 251 -12.13 -18.96 4.63
N LEU A 252 -12.73 -19.94 3.96
CA LEU A 252 -12.32 -20.39 2.63
C LEU A 252 -12.42 -19.26 1.57
N MET A 253 -13.46 -18.46 1.64
CA MET A 253 -13.63 -17.31 0.76
C MET A 253 -12.51 -16.26 0.97
N LEU A 254 -12.18 -15.92 2.22
CA LEU A 254 -11.11 -14.97 2.53
C LEU A 254 -9.73 -15.51 2.09
N ASP A 255 -9.51 -16.84 2.20
CA ASP A 255 -8.30 -17.48 1.69
C ASP A 255 -8.20 -17.37 0.16
N ALA A 256 -9.28 -17.60 -0.56
CA ALA A 256 -9.33 -17.45 -2.01
C ALA A 256 -9.04 -15.99 -2.43
N ILE A 257 -9.62 -15.01 -1.72
CA ILE A 257 -9.35 -13.58 -1.94
C ILE A 257 -7.87 -13.28 -1.68
N ASN A 258 -7.33 -13.72 -0.54
CA ASN A 258 -5.91 -13.49 -0.22
C ASN A 258 -5.00 -14.09 -1.28
N LEU A 259 -5.29 -15.31 -1.75
CA LEU A 259 -4.54 -15.97 -2.84
C LEU A 259 -4.59 -15.16 -4.14
N TRP A 260 -5.74 -14.57 -4.49
CA TRP A 260 -5.85 -13.72 -5.68
C TRP A 260 -4.91 -12.50 -5.61
N TRP A 261 -4.76 -11.92 -4.42
CA TRP A 261 -3.88 -10.77 -4.17
C TRP A 261 -2.39 -11.13 -4.03
N THR A 262 -1.99 -12.41 -4.01
CA THR A 262 -0.55 -12.79 -3.99
C THR A 262 0.17 -12.48 -5.30
N ASP A 263 -0.57 -12.33 -6.41
CA ASP A 263 -0.01 -12.01 -7.71
C ASP A 263 0.56 -10.59 -7.75
N ALA A 264 1.88 -10.49 -7.95
CA ALA A 264 2.60 -9.23 -7.98
C ALA A 264 2.08 -8.26 -9.06
N ASN A 265 1.62 -8.77 -10.21
CA ASN A 265 1.08 -7.92 -11.27
C ASN A 265 -0.23 -7.26 -10.86
N LYS A 266 -1.08 -7.98 -10.12
CA LYS A 266 -2.32 -7.42 -9.56
C LYS A 266 -2.03 -6.36 -8.52
N GLN A 267 -1.08 -6.63 -7.61
CA GLN A 267 -0.64 -5.63 -6.63
C GLN A 267 -0.06 -4.38 -7.32
N ASP A 268 0.75 -4.54 -8.35
CA ASP A 268 1.31 -3.41 -9.10
C ASP A 268 0.24 -2.59 -9.81
N TYR A 269 -0.76 -3.26 -10.39
CA TYR A 269 -1.90 -2.60 -11.03
C TYR A 269 -2.68 -1.74 -10.03
N PHE A 270 -3.05 -2.29 -8.87
CA PHE A 270 -3.83 -1.57 -7.87
C PHE A 270 -3.01 -0.65 -6.96
N ARG A 271 -1.68 -0.70 -7.01
CA ARG A 271 -0.79 0.16 -6.21
C ARG A 271 -1.07 1.64 -6.43
N GLN A 272 -1.53 2.02 -7.63
CA GLN A 272 -1.90 3.40 -7.93
C GLN A 272 -2.97 3.91 -6.97
N PHE A 273 -3.90 3.05 -6.59
CA PHE A 273 -5.01 3.36 -5.67
C PHE A 273 -4.67 3.05 -4.21
N THR A 274 -4.11 1.88 -3.92
CA THR A 274 -3.86 1.46 -2.52
C THR A 274 -2.92 2.38 -1.76
N LYS A 275 -2.04 3.11 -2.45
CA LYS A 275 -1.18 4.14 -1.85
C LYS A 275 -1.94 5.38 -1.34
N GLU A 276 -3.19 5.60 -1.77
CA GLU A 276 -4.04 6.69 -1.28
C GLU A 276 -4.54 6.43 0.15
N ALA A 277 -4.62 5.15 0.54
CA ALA A 277 -5.05 4.78 1.88
C ALA A 277 -3.96 5.08 2.92
N LYS A 278 -4.40 5.60 4.07
CA LYS A 278 -3.53 5.91 5.21
C LYS A 278 -3.84 4.95 6.35
N ILE A 279 -2.81 4.43 6.99
CA ILE A 279 -2.96 3.69 8.24
C ILE A 279 -3.12 4.72 9.37
N SER A 280 -4.05 4.50 10.28
CA SER A 280 -4.25 5.41 11.42
C SER A 280 -3.03 5.39 12.35
N ASP A 281 -2.49 6.56 12.67
CA ASP A 281 -1.34 6.72 13.56
C ASP A 281 -1.64 6.27 15.02
N THR A 282 -2.91 6.16 15.38
CA THR A 282 -3.36 5.72 16.71
C THR A 282 -3.47 4.20 16.85
N SER A 283 -3.24 3.46 15.77
CA SER A 283 -3.31 2.00 15.78
C SER A 283 -1.97 1.39 16.16
N SER A 284 -1.96 0.57 17.21
CA SER A 284 -0.82 -0.31 17.54
C SER A 284 -0.69 -1.50 16.55
N VAL A 285 -1.66 -1.66 15.67
CA VAL A 285 -1.77 -2.78 14.72
C VAL A 285 -1.08 -2.42 13.41
N LYS A 286 -0.21 -3.30 12.94
CA LYS A 286 0.47 -3.18 11.65
C LYS A 286 -0.36 -3.83 10.54
N PHE A 287 -0.16 -3.35 9.32
CA PHE A 287 -0.76 -3.90 8.09
C PHE A 287 0.36 -4.10 7.07
N GLU A 288 0.86 -5.33 6.95
CA GLU A 288 1.99 -5.65 6.10
C GLU A 288 1.55 -6.36 4.81
N ASP A 289 1.45 -5.62 3.72
CA ASP A 289 0.95 -6.12 2.43
C ASP A 289 1.75 -7.30 1.87
N LYS A 290 3.06 -7.38 2.17
CA LYS A 290 3.93 -8.46 1.69
C LYS A 290 3.60 -9.80 2.33
N ILE A 291 3.17 -9.78 3.60
CA ILE A 291 2.82 -10.98 4.36
C ILE A 291 1.35 -11.30 4.15
N TYR A 292 0.51 -10.28 4.15
CA TYR A 292 -0.94 -10.38 4.03
C TYR A 292 -1.45 -9.55 2.84
N PRO A 293 -1.38 -10.08 1.62
CA PRO A 293 -1.76 -9.36 0.41
C PRO A 293 -3.21 -8.86 0.39
N ILE A 294 -4.12 -9.52 1.12
CA ILE A 294 -5.53 -9.11 1.29
C ILE A 294 -5.67 -7.70 1.89
N ASN A 295 -4.63 -7.17 2.56
CA ASN A 295 -4.60 -5.80 3.04
C ASN A 295 -4.84 -4.78 1.92
N ASN A 296 -4.49 -5.11 0.67
CA ASN A 296 -4.80 -4.25 -0.48
C ASN A 296 -6.32 -4.09 -0.67
N LEU A 297 -7.10 -5.17 -0.53
CA LEU A 297 -8.56 -5.08 -0.58
C LEU A 297 -9.12 -4.24 0.58
N TYR A 298 -8.60 -4.42 1.80
CA TYR A 298 -9.05 -3.63 2.95
C TYR A 298 -8.72 -2.13 2.80
N LYS A 299 -7.58 -1.80 2.20
CA LYS A 299 -7.24 -0.41 1.82
C LYS A 299 -8.25 0.16 0.84
N LEU A 300 -8.56 -0.56 -0.24
CA LEU A 300 -9.56 -0.14 -1.23
C LEU A 300 -10.95 0.01 -0.61
N TYR A 301 -11.33 -0.91 0.28
CA TYR A 301 -12.58 -0.82 1.03
C TYR A 301 -12.65 0.46 1.89
N CYS A 302 -11.56 0.78 2.59
CA CYS A 302 -11.47 2.01 3.38
C CYS A 302 -11.48 3.29 2.52
N LEU A 303 -10.96 3.25 1.30
CA LEU A 303 -11.06 4.39 0.37
C LEU A 303 -12.51 4.71 0.03
N VAL A 304 -13.35 3.69 -0.11
CA VAL A 304 -14.77 3.86 -0.42
C VAL A 304 -15.60 4.24 0.81
N TYR A 305 -15.39 3.55 1.93
CA TYR A 305 -16.31 3.57 3.08
C TYR A 305 -15.79 4.28 4.31
N ASN A 306 -14.48 4.60 4.39
CA ASN A 306 -13.84 5.22 5.56
C ASN A 306 -12.87 6.37 5.22
N LYS A 307 -13.16 7.16 4.20
CA LYS A 307 -12.34 8.31 3.79
C LYS A 307 -10.85 7.98 3.61
N GLY A 308 -10.54 6.74 3.27
CA GLY A 308 -9.18 6.24 3.05
C GLY A 308 -8.39 5.93 4.33
N ILE A 309 -9.01 5.89 5.51
CA ILE A 309 -8.33 5.59 6.77
C ILE A 309 -8.49 4.11 7.11
N LEU A 310 -7.41 3.35 7.08
CA LEU A 310 -7.36 1.96 7.49
C LEU A 310 -7.10 1.86 8.99
N ASN A 311 -8.09 1.38 9.76
CA ASN A 311 -7.97 1.10 11.19
C ASN A 311 -8.89 -0.03 11.64
N MET A 312 -8.61 -0.61 12.81
CA MET A 312 -9.39 -1.72 13.36
C MET A 312 -10.78 -1.28 13.83
N ASP A 313 -10.90 -0.10 14.44
CA ASP A 313 -12.17 0.40 15.00
C ASP A 313 -13.26 0.50 13.92
N PHE A 314 -12.87 0.85 12.69
CA PHE A 314 -13.80 0.85 11.55
C PHE A 314 -14.30 -0.56 11.23
N PHE A 315 -13.40 -1.55 11.15
CA PHE A 315 -13.80 -2.93 10.87
C PHE A 315 -14.56 -3.58 12.02
N GLU A 316 -14.26 -3.23 13.26
CA GLU A 316 -15.04 -3.67 14.43
C GLU A 316 -16.50 -3.20 14.32
N LYS A 317 -16.73 -1.94 13.97
CA LYS A 317 -18.08 -1.41 13.75
C LYS A 317 -18.75 -2.04 12.53
N LYS A 318 -18.03 -2.14 11.41
CA LYS A 318 -18.56 -2.73 10.17
C LYS A 318 -18.89 -4.21 10.29
N SER A 319 -18.19 -4.97 11.10
CA SER A 319 -18.40 -6.42 11.25
C SER A 319 -19.75 -6.83 11.82
N ILE A 320 -20.50 -5.90 12.41
CA ILE A 320 -21.86 -6.11 12.93
C ILE A 320 -22.94 -5.51 12.01
N GLU A 321 -22.56 -4.78 10.96
CA GLU A 321 -23.51 -4.25 9.99
C GLU A 321 -23.93 -5.32 9.00
N GLU A 322 -25.23 -5.37 8.73
CA GLU A 322 -25.78 -6.24 7.69
C GLU A 322 -25.23 -5.84 6.30
N GLY A 323 -24.86 -6.83 5.49
CA GLY A 323 -24.34 -6.60 4.14
C GLY A 323 -22.83 -6.31 4.05
N PHE A 324 -22.10 -6.13 5.15
CA PHE A 324 -20.66 -5.83 5.12
C PHE A 324 -19.86 -6.85 4.29
N LEU A 325 -20.10 -8.14 4.51
CA LEU A 325 -19.41 -9.20 3.77
C LEU A 325 -19.74 -9.17 2.27
N LEU A 326 -21.01 -8.90 1.94
CA LEU A 326 -21.45 -8.76 0.56
C LEU A 326 -20.77 -7.57 -0.13
N ASP A 327 -20.69 -6.42 0.53
CA ASP A 327 -19.98 -5.25 0.00
C ASP A 327 -18.50 -5.55 -0.28
N LEU A 328 -17.85 -6.27 0.63
CA LEU A 328 -16.45 -6.69 0.45
C LEU A 328 -16.30 -7.64 -0.75
N GLN A 329 -17.24 -8.58 -0.93
CA GLN A 329 -17.26 -9.49 -2.08
C GLN A 329 -17.52 -8.76 -3.39
N ILE A 330 -18.46 -7.80 -3.40
CA ILE A 330 -18.75 -6.98 -4.58
C ILE A 330 -17.52 -6.18 -4.98
N LEU A 331 -16.84 -5.57 -4.01
CA LEU A 331 -15.60 -4.85 -4.26
C LEU A 331 -14.53 -5.77 -4.86
N GLN A 332 -14.31 -6.96 -4.28
CA GLN A 332 -13.36 -7.94 -4.80
C GLN A 332 -13.69 -8.33 -6.26
N ARG A 333 -14.94 -8.67 -6.55
CA ARG A 333 -15.36 -9.03 -7.92
C ARG A 333 -15.20 -7.86 -8.89
N THR A 334 -15.39 -6.64 -8.43
CA THR A 334 -15.14 -5.43 -9.24
C THR A 334 -13.65 -5.34 -9.58
N MET A 335 -12.76 -5.59 -8.62
CA MET A 335 -11.31 -5.60 -8.88
C MET A 335 -10.92 -6.70 -9.87
N GLU A 336 -11.50 -7.88 -9.74
CA GLU A 336 -11.31 -8.99 -10.69
C GLU A 336 -11.77 -8.61 -12.11
N ASN A 337 -12.94 -8.00 -12.24
CA ASN A 337 -13.47 -7.54 -13.52
C ASN A 337 -12.57 -6.47 -14.15
N TRP A 338 -12.13 -5.47 -13.37
CA TRP A 338 -11.27 -4.42 -13.87
C TRP A 338 -9.91 -4.95 -14.33
N TYR A 339 -9.36 -5.94 -13.61
CA TYR A 339 -8.07 -6.53 -13.94
C TYR A 339 -8.15 -7.47 -15.16
N ASN A 340 -9.21 -8.27 -15.28
CA ASN A 340 -9.30 -9.33 -16.30
C ASN A 340 -9.85 -8.83 -17.65
N ASP A 341 -10.52 -7.69 -17.70
CA ASP A 341 -11.02 -7.09 -18.95
C ASP A 341 -9.96 -6.14 -19.52
N SER A 342 -9.39 -6.47 -20.68
CA SER A 342 -8.32 -5.69 -21.30
C SER A 342 -8.68 -4.22 -21.52
N GLN A 343 -9.92 -3.92 -21.93
CA GLN A 343 -10.35 -2.53 -22.12
C GLN A 343 -10.46 -1.79 -20.77
N LEU A 344 -11.09 -2.40 -19.76
CA LEU A 344 -11.20 -1.80 -18.43
C LEU A 344 -9.80 -1.60 -17.81
N TYR A 345 -8.98 -2.63 -17.87
CA TYR A 345 -7.60 -2.60 -17.37
C TYR A 345 -6.84 -1.37 -17.87
N HIS A 346 -6.79 -1.21 -19.19
CA HIS A 346 -6.01 -0.14 -19.81
C HIS A 346 -6.61 1.25 -19.55
N HIS A 347 -7.93 1.40 -19.70
CA HIS A 347 -8.57 2.71 -19.49
C HIS A 347 -8.49 3.17 -18.04
N ILE A 348 -8.76 2.28 -17.06
CA ILE A 348 -8.70 2.63 -15.64
C ILE A 348 -7.29 3.03 -15.24
N LEU A 349 -6.29 2.20 -15.60
CA LEU A 349 -4.92 2.47 -15.20
C LEU A 349 -4.38 3.73 -15.87
N PHE A 350 -4.64 3.91 -17.17
CA PHE A 350 -4.24 5.10 -17.90
C PHE A 350 -4.87 6.37 -17.30
N THR A 351 -6.18 6.38 -17.11
CA THR A 351 -6.90 7.52 -16.55
C THR A 351 -6.42 7.85 -15.13
N SER A 352 -6.17 6.84 -14.31
CA SER A 352 -5.70 7.04 -12.93
C SER A 352 -4.27 7.62 -12.84
N ILE A 353 -3.45 7.39 -13.86
CA ILE A 353 -2.05 7.85 -13.87
C ILE A 353 -1.91 9.18 -14.61
N HIS A 354 -2.55 9.31 -15.76
CA HIS A 354 -2.30 10.42 -16.69
C HIS A 354 -3.43 11.46 -16.76
N ALA A 355 -4.62 11.14 -16.24
CA ALA A 355 -5.79 12.02 -16.33
C ALA A 355 -6.53 12.21 -14.97
N SER A 356 -5.92 11.83 -13.86
CA SER A 356 -6.55 11.98 -12.53
C SER A 356 -6.35 13.34 -11.88
N GLU A 357 -5.34 14.10 -12.29
CA GLU A 357 -5.01 15.38 -11.65
C GLU A 357 -6.09 16.46 -11.91
N PRO A 358 -6.27 17.38 -10.97
CA PRO A 358 -7.27 18.45 -11.11
C PRO A 358 -6.84 19.47 -12.17
N ASN A 359 -7.82 20.01 -12.89
CA ASN A 359 -7.64 21.17 -13.77
C ASN A 359 -8.68 22.22 -13.42
N LYS A 360 -8.28 23.29 -12.74
CA LYS A 360 -9.18 24.34 -12.26
C LYS A 360 -9.82 25.13 -13.39
N GLU A 361 -9.09 25.37 -14.48
CA GLU A 361 -9.60 26.13 -15.64
C GLU A 361 -10.74 25.39 -16.33
N LYS A 362 -10.71 24.05 -16.30
CA LYS A 362 -11.75 23.19 -16.87
C LYS A 362 -12.76 22.70 -15.85
N GLY A 363 -12.68 23.16 -14.59
CA GLY A 363 -13.54 22.73 -13.50
C GLY A 363 -13.39 21.26 -13.12
N LEU A 364 -12.24 20.64 -13.41
CA LEU A 364 -11.98 19.24 -13.14
C LEU A 364 -11.39 19.05 -11.75
N THR A 365 -11.99 18.17 -10.96
CA THR A 365 -11.47 17.73 -9.66
C THR A 365 -10.49 16.58 -9.82
N LYS A 366 -9.69 16.32 -8.77
CA LYS A 366 -8.85 15.14 -8.71
C LYS A 366 -9.72 13.88 -8.68
N LEU A 367 -9.37 12.89 -9.51
CA LEU A 367 -10.02 11.59 -9.48
C LEU A 367 -9.35 10.68 -8.46
N THR A 368 -10.16 10.08 -7.60
CA THR A 368 -9.76 9.11 -6.57
C THR A 368 -10.31 7.73 -6.90
N PHE A 369 -9.84 6.69 -6.19
CA PHE A 369 -10.42 5.35 -6.29
C PHE A 369 -11.94 5.34 -6.08
N SER A 370 -12.42 6.12 -5.10
CA SER A 370 -13.86 6.24 -4.83
C SER A 370 -14.64 6.74 -6.03
N ASP A 371 -14.09 7.69 -6.80
CA ASP A 371 -14.76 8.22 -8.00
C ASP A 371 -14.89 7.15 -9.08
N PHE A 372 -13.83 6.37 -9.33
CA PHE A 372 -13.88 5.24 -10.27
C PHE A 372 -14.90 4.19 -9.83
N TYR A 373 -14.89 3.82 -8.54
CA TYR A 373 -15.81 2.81 -8.02
C TYR A 373 -17.26 3.27 -8.05
N GLN A 374 -17.52 4.54 -7.71
CA GLN A 374 -18.87 5.12 -7.79
C GLN A 374 -19.37 5.16 -9.24
N LYS A 375 -18.55 5.62 -10.18
CA LYS A 375 -18.92 5.65 -11.60
C LYS A 375 -19.14 4.25 -12.18
N TRP A 376 -18.36 3.26 -11.75
CA TRP A 376 -18.58 1.85 -12.11
C TRP A 376 -19.94 1.33 -11.63
N LYS A 377 -20.40 1.75 -10.46
CA LYS A 377 -21.72 1.38 -9.93
C LYS A 377 -22.88 2.09 -10.65
N GLU A 378 -22.65 3.30 -11.13
CA GLU A 378 -23.67 4.14 -11.79
C GLU A 378 -23.83 3.82 -13.28
N TYR A 379 -22.76 3.43 -13.95
CA TYR A 379 -22.69 3.32 -15.40
C TYR A 379 -22.68 1.86 -15.87
N HIS A 380 -23.22 1.63 -17.07
CA HIS A 380 -22.89 0.41 -17.79
C HIS A 380 -21.44 0.44 -18.28
N ARG A 381 -20.87 -0.73 -18.55
CA ARG A 381 -19.46 -0.87 -18.94
C ARG A 381 -19.03 0.09 -20.08
N LYS A 382 -19.88 0.23 -21.12
CA LYS A 382 -19.58 1.13 -22.25
C LYS A 382 -19.54 2.59 -21.83
N ASP A 383 -20.50 3.02 -21.01
CA ASP A 383 -20.58 4.41 -20.53
C ASP A 383 -19.44 4.75 -19.57
N PHE A 384 -18.99 3.77 -18.75
CA PHE A 384 -17.82 3.93 -17.90
C PHE A 384 -16.54 4.10 -18.70
N ILE A 385 -16.34 3.32 -19.77
CA ILE A 385 -15.21 3.51 -20.69
C ILE A 385 -15.31 4.87 -21.39
N HIS A 386 -16.48 5.26 -21.86
CA HIS A 386 -16.70 6.55 -22.48
C HIS A 386 -16.39 7.72 -21.53
N TRP A 387 -16.82 7.65 -20.28
CA TRP A 387 -16.49 8.64 -19.26
C TRP A 387 -14.97 8.78 -19.07
N MET A 388 -14.22 7.69 -19.04
CA MET A 388 -12.76 7.74 -18.97
C MET A 388 -12.14 8.36 -20.21
N LYS A 389 -12.61 8.02 -21.41
CA LYS A 389 -12.15 8.62 -22.66
C LYS A 389 -12.40 10.13 -22.69
N GLN A 390 -13.57 10.59 -22.27
CA GLN A 390 -13.86 12.02 -22.12
C GLN A 390 -12.90 12.69 -21.15
N ARG A 391 -12.61 12.03 -20.00
CA ARG A 391 -11.65 12.57 -19.03
C ARG A 391 -10.26 12.70 -19.64
N ILE A 392 -9.79 11.70 -20.38
CA ILE A 392 -8.49 11.73 -21.09
C ILE A 392 -8.47 12.87 -22.08
N ALA A 393 -9.51 13.02 -22.90
CA ALA A 393 -9.62 14.06 -23.93
C ALA A 393 -9.58 15.49 -23.35
N THR A 394 -9.87 15.68 -22.07
CA THR A 394 -9.80 16.99 -21.40
C THR A 394 -8.45 17.31 -20.76
N CYS A 395 -7.51 16.38 -20.78
CA CYS A 395 -6.20 16.54 -20.16
C CYS A 395 -5.13 16.86 -21.21
N GLU A 396 -4.15 17.68 -20.84
CA GLU A 396 -3.00 17.97 -21.67
C GLU A 396 -2.10 16.72 -21.79
N PRO A 397 -1.58 16.34 -22.97
CA PRO A 397 -1.66 17.08 -24.22
C PRO A 397 -2.86 16.72 -25.12
N PHE A 398 -3.76 15.85 -24.70
CA PHE A 398 -4.82 15.31 -25.57
C PHE A 398 -5.84 16.36 -25.99
N ASP A 399 -6.19 17.30 -25.09
CA ASP A 399 -7.07 18.41 -25.40
C ASP A 399 -6.50 19.32 -26.49
N ASP A 400 -5.19 19.53 -26.49
CA ASP A 400 -4.47 20.24 -27.53
C ASP A 400 -4.51 19.45 -28.85
N LEU A 401 -4.13 18.16 -28.82
CA LEU A 401 -4.09 17.30 -30.00
C LEU A 401 -5.44 17.14 -30.69
N LEU A 402 -6.53 17.20 -29.93
CA LEU A 402 -7.91 17.13 -30.43
C LEU A 402 -8.46 18.50 -30.86
N GLY A 403 -7.83 19.58 -30.44
CA GLY A 403 -8.27 20.96 -30.71
C GLY A 403 -7.98 21.42 -32.12
N GLN A 404 -8.95 22.08 -32.78
CA GLN A 404 -8.77 22.70 -34.10
C GLN A 404 -7.62 23.73 -34.09
N SER A 405 -7.41 24.41 -32.96
CA SER A 405 -6.32 25.38 -32.81
C SER A 405 -4.95 24.74 -32.99
N TYR A 406 -4.70 23.54 -32.51
CA TYR A 406 -3.44 22.84 -32.72
C TYR A 406 -3.25 22.37 -34.17
N ILE A 407 -4.32 21.86 -34.76
CA ILE A 407 -4.30 21.40 -36.18
C ILE A 407 -4.01 22.55 -37.14
N SER A 408 -4.49 23.75 -36.83
CA SER A 408 -4.27 24.97 -37.67
C SER A 408 -2.97 25.74 -37.38
N LEU A 409 -2.16 25.33 -36.40
CA LEU A 409 -0.90 26.00 -36.08
C LEU A 409 0.08 25.93 -37.25
N GLU A 410 0.82 27.02 -37.45
CA GLU A 410 2.01 27.00 -38.28
C GLU A 410 3.09 26.09 -37.68
N GLU A 411 3.99 25.57 -38.52
CA GLU A 411 4.97 24.55 -38.07
C GLU A 411 5.87 25.04 -36.93
N ASN A 412 6.29 26.32 -36.94
CA ASN A 412 7.13 26.88 -35.88
C ASN A 412 6.38 27.00 -34.54
N GLU A 413 5.10 27.40 -34.57
CA GLU A 413 4.25 27.47 -33.36
C GLU A 413 3.97 26.10 -32.80
N ARG A 414 3.73 25.12 -33.68
CA ARG A 414 3.51 23.71 -33.30
C ARG A 414 4.78 23.13 -32.68
N LYS A 415 5.95 23.41 -33.28
CA LYS A 415 7.23 22.97 -32.72
C LYS A 415 7.46 23.50 -31.30
N ALA A 416 7.23 24.80 -31.06
CA ALA A 416 7.35 25.39 -29.73
C ALA A 416 6.39 24.76 -28.72
N LYS A 417 5.18 24.39 -29.14
CA LYS A 417 4.20 23.71 -28.28
C LYS A 417 4.60 22.27 -27.96
N GLU A 418 5.08 21.52 -28.94
CA GLU A 418 5.57 20.15 -28.76
C GLU A 418 6.81 20.08 -27.85
N GLU A 419 7.69 21.09 -27.90
CA GLU A 419 8.84 21.21 -26.99
C GLU A 419 8.42 21.33 -25.53
N ASN A 420 7.30 21.97 -25.22
CA ASN A 420 6.76 22.04 -23.87
C ASN A 420 6.17 20.69 -23.37
N TRP A 421 5.99 19.73 -24.27
CA TRP A 421 5.51 18.38 -23.90
C TRP A 421 6.64 17.39 -23.67
N PHE A 422 7.88 17.84 -23.81
CA PHE A 422 9.07 17.00 -23.71
C PHE A 422 9.29 16.51 -22.30
N ASP A 423 8.51 15.57 -21.86
CA ASP A 423 8.57 14.92 -20.54
C ASP A 423 7.46 13.87 -20.40
N ASN A 424 6.72 13.96 -19.28
CA ASN A 424 5.60 13.09 -18.94
C ASN A 424 4.44 13.12 -19.96
N LYS A 425 4.27 14.22 -20.69
CA LYS A 425 3.20 14.36 -21.68
C LYS A 425 3.47 13.51 -22.92
N LEU A 426 4.70 13.47 -23.41
CA LEU A 426 5.08 12.55 -24.50
C LEU A 426 5.04 11.08 -24.06
N VAL A 427 5.35 10.80 -22.80
CA VAL A 427 5.17 9.47 -22.24
C VAL A 427 3.69 9.06 -22.23
N SER A 428 2.79 9.97 -21.87
CA SER A 428 1.36 9.70 -21.91
C SER A 428 0.84 9.42 -23.32
N VAL A 429 1.28 10.20 -24.32
CA VAL A 429 0.95 9.96 -25.74
C VAL A 429 1.45 8.59 -26.19
N SER A 430 2.71 8.28 -25.94
CA SER A 430 3.31 6.99 -26.30
C SER A 430 2.60 5.80 -25.63
N THR A 431 2.22 5.97 -24.36
CA THR A 431 1.47 4.93 -23.63
C THR A 431 0.06 4.75 -24.20
N LEU A 432 -0.61 5.84 -24.59
CA LEU A 432 -1.93 5.72 -25.23
C LEU A 432 -1.84 5.03 -26.59
N LEU A 433 -0.79 5.29 -27.37
CA LEU A 433 -0.56 4.57 -28.63
C LEU A 433 -0.34 3.07 -28.42
N ASP A 434 0.40 2.68 -27.38
CA ASP A 434 0.54 1.26 -27.02
C ASP A 434 -0.81 0.62 -26.71
N ILE A 435 -1.65 1.32 -25.96
CA ILE A 435 -3.00 0.86 -25.62
C ILE A 435 -3.85 0.73 -26.89
N ILE A 436 -3.83 1.71 -27.77
CA ILE A 436 -4.56 1.67 -29.05
C ILE A 436 -4.10 0.46 -29.87
N SER A 437 -2.80 0.25 -30.03
CA SER A 437 -2.23 -0.87 -30.77
C SER A 437 -2.65 -2.22 -30.16
N ILE A 438 -2.59 -2.35 -28.83
CA ILE A 438 -3.01 -3.59 -28.14
C ILE A 438 -4.51 -3.86 -28.32
N LEU A 439 -5.34 -2.85 -28.13
CA LEU A 439 -6.80 -2.99 -28.20
C LEU A 439 -7.32 -3.22 -29.62
N SER A 440 -6.59 -2.77 -30.63
CA SER A 440 -6.94 -3.00 -32.05
C SER A 440 -6.77 -4.46 -32.49
N THR A 441 -5.95 -5.23 -31.79
CA THR A 441 -5.64 -6.63 -32.12
C THR A 441 -6.69 -7.63 -31.62
N ASN A 442 -7.74 -7.20 -30.92
CA ASN A 442 -8.71 -8.08 -30.26
C ASN A 442 -8.06 -9.16 -29.35
N SER A 443 -6.85 -8.93 -28.90
CA SER A 443 -6.15 -9.83 -27.98
C SER A 443 -6.45 -9.45 -26.53
N ASN A 444 -6.43 -10.45 -25.64
CA ASN A 444 -6.48 -10.20 -24.19
C ASN A 444 -5.10 -9.83 -23.60
N THR A 445 -4.22 -9.28 -24.43
CA THR A 445 -2.90 -8.83 -23.99
C THR A 445 -3.05 -7.61 -23.09
N MET A 446 -2.28 -7.58 -22.02
CA MET A 446 -2.25 -6.47 -21.08
C MET A 446 -0.85 -5.87 -21.01
N LEU A 447 -0.76 -4.57 -21.15
CA LEU A 447 0.48 -3.84 -20.92
C LEU A 447 0.77 -3.85 -19.42
N ALA A 448 1.94 -4.34 -19.01
CA ALA A 448 2.27 -4.40 -17.58
C ALA A 448 2.22 -3.00 -16.95
N ALA A 449 1.69 -2.90 -15.73
CA ALA A 449 1.42 -1.62 -15.05
C ALA A 449 2.65 -0.69 -14.95
N ARG A 450 3.85 -1.25 -14.87
CA ARG A 450 5.12 -0.51 -14.85
C ARG A 450 5.34 0.37 -16.09
N TYR A 451 4.78 -0.01 -17.25
CA TYR A 451 4.94 0.73 -18.51
C TYR A 451 4.01 1.94 -18.63
N PHE A 452 3.04 2.08 -17.73
CA PHE A 452 2.20 3.30 -17.68
C PHE A 452 2.92 4.49 -17.03
N LYS A 453 4.02 4.25 -16.33
CA LYS A 453 4.88 5.29 -15.75
C LYS A 453 6.25 5.19 -16.42
N ALA A 454 6.88 6.29 -16.69
CA ALA A 454 8.25 6.34 -17.20
C ALA A 454 9.26 5.91 -16.13
N HIS A 455 9.18 4.65 -15.69
CA HIS A 455 10.11 4.10 -14.72
C HIS A 455 11.19 3.32 -15.45
N LYS A 456 12.43 3.82 -15.44
CA LYS A 456 13.58 3.30 -16.20
C LYS A 456 13.36 3.32 -17.71
N GLU A 457 12.59 4.25 -18.19
CA GLU A 457 12.35 4.49 -19.61
C GLU A 457 12.77 5.92 -19.96
N ASP A 458 13.41 6.07 -21.10
CA ASP A 458 13.90 7.33 -21.62
C ASP A 458 13.13 7.72 -22.89
N LEU A 459 12.93 9.02 -23.09
CA LEU A 459 12.51 9.57 -24.37
C LEU A 459 13.70 9.53 -25.33
N GLU A 460 13.47 8.97 -26.50
CA GLU A 460 14.50 8.81 -27.53
C GLU A 460 14.05 9.42 -28.85
N HIS A 461 14.97 10.15 -29.48
CA HIS A 461 14.78 10.69 -30.83
C HIS A 461 15.04 9.61 -31.87
N ILE A 462 14.11 9.35 -32.76
CA ILE A 462 14.28 8.41 -33.88
C ILE A 462 15.31 8.98 -34.85
N PHE A 463 15.11 10.22 -35.33
CA PHE A 463 16.16 11.01 -36.00
C PHE A 463 17.01 11.69 -34.92
N PRO A 464 18.33 11.50 -34.90
CA PRO A 464 19.19 11.97 -33.82
C PRO A 464 19.22 13.51 -33.68
N GLN A 465 19.20 13.98 -32.44
CA GLN A 465 19.27 15.41 -32.11
C GLN A 465 20.64 16.02 -32.40
N THR A 466 21.71 15.24 -32.23
CA THR A 466 23.08 15.69 -32.47
C THR A 466 23.77 14.80 -33.49
N PRO A 467 24.52 15.38 -34.46
CA PRO A 467 25.14 14.60 -35.53
C PRO A 467 26.16 13.57 -35.03
N ILE A 468 26.90 13.89 -33.94
CA ILE A 468 27.95 13.03 -33.43
C ILE A 468 27.89 13.06 -31.90
N GLY A 469 27.71 11.88 -31.28
CA GLY A 469 27.82 11.73 -29.84
C GLY A 469 29.28 11.63 -29.39
N ASP A 470 29.51 11.93 -28.10
CA ASP A 470 30.84 11.89 -27.48
C ASP A 470 31.51 10.49 -27.48
N ARG A 471 30.73 9.45 -27.82
CA ARG A 471 31.23 8.05 -27.90
C ARG A 471 31.97 7.75 -29.20
N VAL A 472 31.76 8.51 -30.26
CA VAL A 472 32.44 8.29 -31.55
C VAL A 472 33.78 8.99 -31.54
N LYS A 473 34.83 8.25 -31.15
CA LYS A 473 36.21 8.79 -31.09
C LYS A 473 37.00 8.65 -32.41
N ASP A 474 36.55 7.75 -33.26
CA ASP A 474 37.18 7.47 -34.55
C ASP A 474 36.93 8.62 -35.53
N LYS A 475 37.99 9.20 -36.09
CA LYS A 475 37.94 10.37 -37.00
C LYS A 475 37.25 10.05 -38.33
N ASP A 476 37.54 8.89 -38.89
CA ASP A 476 37.00 8.52 -40.21
C ASP A 476 35.49 8.26 -40.07
N LYS A 477 35.09 7.62 -39.00
CA LYS A 477 33.68 7.40 -38.67
C LYS A 477 32.96 8.74 -38.43
N GLN A 478 33.57 9.69 -37.72
CA GLN A 478 33.01 11.04 -37.53
C GLN A 478 32.79 11.74 -38.86
N THR A 479 33.81 11.73 -39.72
CA THR A 479 33.76 12.34 -41.07
C THR A 479 32.66 11.68 -41.91
N GLN A 480 32.55 10.40 -41.91
CA GLN A 480 31.50 9.66 -42.63
C GLN A 480 30.09 10.07 -42.17
N ILE A 481 29.87 10.18 -40.87
CA ILE A 481 28.60 10.61 -40.29
C ILE A 481 28.27 12.03 -40.68
N LEU A 482 29.23 12.96 -40.58
CA LEU A 482 29.02 14.37 -41.00
C LEU A 482 28.68 14.49 -42.49
N LYS A 483 29.33 13.71 -43.37
CA LYS A 483 29.00 13.66 -44.79
C LYS A 483 27.58 13.16 -45.05
N GLN A 484 27.11 12.18 -44.30
CA GLN A 484 25.72 11.72 -44.41
C GLN A 484 24.72 12.82 -44.03
N TYR A 485 24.97 13.55 -42.92
CA TYR A 485 24.15 14.70 -42.54
C TYR A 485 24.15 15.82 -43.57
N LEU A 486 25.32 16.15 -44.16
CA LEU A 486 25.40 17.13 -45.24
C LEU A 486 24.56 16.73 -46.45
N GLY A 487 24.58 15.46 -46.82
CA GLY A 487 23.74 14.94 -47.88
C GLY A 487 22.24 15.14 -47.62
N ILE A 488 21.80 14.92 -46.35
CA ILE A 488 20.41 15.15 -45.93
C ILE A 488 20.07 16.65 -45.98
N ILE A 489 20.92 17.49 -45.40
CA ILE A 489 20.71 18.94 -45.35
C ILE A 489 20.67 19.54 -46.76
N ASN A 490 21.64 19.20 -47.62
CA ASN A 490 21.68 19.71 -48.98
C ASN A 490 20.44 19.30 -49.79
N LYS A 491 19.91 18.13 -49.56
CA LYS A 491 18.66 17.69 -50.19
C LYS A 491 17.44 18.51 -49.71
N LEU A 492 17.38 18.84 -48.43
CA LEU A 492 16.29 19.62 -47.84
C LEU A 492 16.41 21.13 -48.18
N SER A 493 17.63 21.66 -48.34
CA SER A 493 17.92 23.08 -48.59
C SER A 493 17.81 23.49 -50.07
N HIS A 494 17.38 22.60 -50.96
CA HIS A 494 17.27 22.93 -52.39
C HIS A 494 16.41 24.16 -52.72
N GLU A 495 15.47 24.50 -51.84
CA GLU A 495 14.61 25.68 -51.98
C GLU A 495 15.25 26.95 -51.41
N GLU A 496 16.21 26.88 -50.48
CA GLU A 496 16.76 28.01 -49.72
C GLU A 496 18.21 28.41 -50.12
N LYS A 497 18.82 27.74 -51.08
CA LYS A 497 20.18 28.05 -51.61
C LYS A 497 21.35 27.95 -50.62
N ILE A 498 21.25 27.22 -49.55
CA ILE A 498 22.37 26.96 -48.64
C ILE A 498 22.94 25.57 -48.96
N ILE A 499 23.84 25.49 -49.93
CA ILE A 499 24.53 24.25 -50.27
C ILE A 499 25.95 24.32 -49.69
N ILE A 500 26.26 23.39 -48.73
CA ILE A 500 27.62 23.19 -48.25
C ILE A 500 28.22 22.03 -49.10
N GLU A 501 29.19 22.38 -49.96
CA GLU A 501 29.82 21.36 -50.80
C GLU A 501 30.92 20.62 -50.04
N ASP A 502 30.93 19.28 -50.10
CA ASP A 502 31.91 18.39 -49.45
C ASP A 502 33.37 18.75 -49.83
N LYS A 503 33.59 19.23 -51.09
CA LYS A 503 34.91 19.65 -51.59
C LYS A 503 35.47 20.91 -50.92
N ASP A 504 34.65 21.72 -50.27
CA ASP A 504 35.04 22.99 -49.62
C ASP A 504 35.40 22.77 -48.13
N ILE A 505 35.36 21.52 -47.63
CA ILE A 505 35.61 21.19 -46.25
C ILE A 505 36.95 20.46 -46.09
N ASP A 506 37.84 21.02 -45.27
CA ASP A 506 39.07 20.34 -44.85
C ASP A 506 38.77 19.34 -43.72
N TRP A 507 38.47 18.10 -44.10
CA TRP A 507 38.10 17.03 -43.17
C TRP A 507 39.24 16.57 -42.24
N ASP A 508 40.50 16.86 -42.57
CA ASP A 508 41.65 16.53 -41.76
C ASP A 508 41.89 17.57 -40.63
N ASN A 509 41.39 18.77 -40.78
CA ASN A 509 41.49 19.82 -39.79
C ASN A 509 40.42 19.68 -38.70
N ILE A 510 40.87 19.62 -37.42
CA ILE A 510 39.99 19.40 -36.27
C ILE A 510 39.06 20.59 -35.99
N GLU A 511 39.53 21.80 -36.21
CA GLU A 511 38.74 23.04 -36.02
C GLU A 511 37.64 23.17 -37.08
N TRP A 512 37.94 22.85 -38.32
CA TRP A 512 36.98 22.79 -39.42
C TRP A 512 35.89 21.74 -39.15
N ARG A 513 36.26 20.52 -38.71
CA ARG A 513 35.29 19.49 -38.36
C ARG A 513 34.36 19.91 -37.22
N ASN A 514 34.87 20.57 -36.18
CA ASN A 514 34.05 21.08 -35.09
C ASN A 514 33.14 22.23 -35.58
N GLY A 515 33.62 23.15 -36.43
CA GLY A 515 32.81 24.18 -37.01
C GLY A 515 31.66 23.65 -37.87
N ILE A 516 31.95 22.65 -38.71
CA ILE A 516 30.95 21.96 -39.55
C ILE A 516 29.96 21.20 -38.69
N LYS A 517 30.40 20.54 -37.60
CA LYS A 517 29.50 19.87 -36.67
C LYS A 517 28.45 20.82 -36.07
N GLU A 518 28.87 22.00 -35.64
CA GLU A 518 27.94 23.02 -35.12
C GLU A 518 27.02 23.62 -36.19
N GLN A 519 27.53 23.86 -37.41
CA GLN A 519 26.68 24.30 -38.52
C GLN A 519 25.62 23.24 -38.87
N ILE A 520 26.00 21.97 -38.97
CA ILE A 520 25.10 20.88 -39.24
C ILE A 520 24.01 20.80 -38.14
N LYS A 521 24.41 20.90 -36.88
CA LYS A 521 23.47 20.87 -35.76
C LYS A 521 22.43 22.00 -35.86
N ASN A 522 22.88 23.23 -36.18
CA ASN A 522 21.99 24.39 -36.32
C ASN A 522 21.01 24.20 -37.48
N LEU A 523 21.51 23.81 -38.65
CA LEU A 523 20.68 23.57 -39.85
C LEU A 523 19.69 22.41 -39.64
N ILE A 524 20.10 21.34 -38.96
CA ILE A 524 19.19 20.24 -38.61
C ILE A 524 18.06 20.76 -37.72
N THR A 525 18.38 21.55 -36.70
CA THR A 525 17.38 22.12 -35.78
C THR A 525 16.42 23.08 -36.50
N GLU A 526 16.88 23.78 -37.52
CA GLU A 526 16.07 24.68 -38.33
C GLU A 526 15.17 23.92 -39.31
N LEU A 527 15.74 22.98 -40.08
CA LEU A 527 15.08 22.33 -41.21
C LEU A 527 14.21 21.12 -40.81
N ILE A 528 14.55 20.44 -39.71
CA ILE A 528 13.88 19.21 -39.26
C ILE A 528 13.21 19.44 -37.91
N PRO A 529 11.94 19.09 -37.74
CA PRO A 529 11.23 19.19 -36.44
C PRO A 529 11.67 18.05 -35.50
N ILE A 530 12.90 18.18 -34.96
CA ILE A 530 13.55 17.09 -34.16
C ILE A 530 12.76 16.73 -32.94
N ASN A 531 12.24 17.71 -32.21
CA ASN A 531 11.47 17.52 -30.99
C ASN A 531 9.98 17.27 -31.28
N SER A 532 9.62 17.02 -32.54
CA SER A 532 8.25 16.71 -32.92
C SER A 532 7.79 15.37 -32.30
N LEU A 533 6.52 15.33 -31.94
CA LEU A 533 5.80 14.11 -31.55
C LEU A 533 6.05 12.95 -32.52
N GLY A 534 6.17 13.24 -33.83
CA GLY A 534 6.48 12.24 -34.85
C GLY A 534 7.88 11.65 -34.76
N ASN A 535 8.83 12.34 -34.12
CA ASN A 535 10.22 11.88 -33.99
C ASN A 535 10.54 11.22 -32.66
N MET A 536 9.60 11.16 -31.74
CA MET A 536 9.84 10.70 -30.38
C MET A 536 9.29 9.29 -30.15
N CYS A 537 10.01 8.51 -29.34
CA CYS A 537 9.52 7.26 -28.80
C CYS A 537 10.03 7.04 -27.37
N VAL A 538 9.39 6.14 -26.62
CA VAL A 538 9.77 5.77 -25.26
C VAL A 538 10.43 4.41 -25.28
N LEU A 539 11.68 4.33 -24.83
CA LEU A 539 12.47 3.11 -24.78
C LEU A 539 12.93 2.80 -23.37
N HIS A 540 12.93 1.52 -23.03
CA HIS A 540 13.54 1.09 -21.78
C HIS A 540 15.07 1.36 -21.81
N GLU A 541 15.66 1.79 -20.68
CA GLU A 541 17.09 2.14 -20.58
C GLU A 541 18.03 1.04 -21.12
N SER A 542 17.70 -0.23 -20.94
CA SER A 542 18.49 -1.36 -21.44
C SER A 542 18.44 -1.47 -22.97
N VAL A 543 17.39 -0.94 -23.59
CA VAL A 543 17.24 -0.86 -25.04
C VAL A 543 17.96 0.38 -25.55
N ASN A 544 17.84 1.50 -24.85
CA ASN A 544 18.39 2.80 -25.22
C ASN A 544 19.93 2.91 -25.12
N ARG A 545 20.56 2.27 -24.14
CA ARG A 545 22.02 2.36 -23.89
C ARG A 545 22.91 1.94 -25.06
N GLY A 546 22.37 1.31 -26.10
CA GLY A 546 23.09 0.88 -27.29
C GLY A 546 23.05 1.87 -28.47
N TYR A 547 22.07 2.79 -28.50
CA TYR A 547 21.78 3.55 -29.71
C TYR A 547 22.71 4.75 -29.95
N GLY A 548 23.08 5.49 -28.90
CA GLY A 548 23.83 6.73 -29.10
C GLY A 548 23.13 7.65 -30.09
N ASN A 549 23.93 8.28 -30.98
CA ASN A 549 23.44 9.14 -32.08
C ASN A 549 23.40 8.40 -33.41
N ASP A 550 23.15 7.10 -33.40
CA ASP A 550 23.10 6.28 -34.59
C ASP A 550 21.92 6.69 -35.49
N PHE A 551 22.06 6.47 -36.79
CA PHE A 551 21.00 6.70 -37.75
C PHE A 551 19.89 5.65 -37.61
N PHE A 552 18.77 5.91 -38.25
CA PHE A 552 17.56 5.09 -38.17
C PHE A 552 17.81 3.60 -38.47
N LEU A 553 18.62 3.28 -39.48
CA LEU A 553 18.88 1.87 -39.85
C LEU A 553 19.57 1.09 -38.73
N GLU A 554 20.59 1.69 -38.10
CA GLU A 554 21.34 1.08 -37.03
C GLU A 554 20.43 0.90 -35.81
N LYS A 555 19.67 1.94 -35.46
CA LYS A 555 18.66 1.88 -34.38
C LYS A 555 17.62 0.78 -34.65
N ARG A 556 17.11 0.69 -35.87
CA ARG A 556 16.15 -0.34 -36.28
C ARG A 556 16.73 -1.74 -36.13
N ILE A 557 17.96 -1.98 -36.61
CA ILE A 557 18.64 -3.27 -36.48
C ILE A 557 18.77 -3.64 -35.00
N ASP A 558 19.12 -2.72 -34.15
CA ASP A 558 19.25 -2.95 -32.70
C ASP A 558 17.92 -3.26 -32.03
N VAL A 559 16.85 -2.55 -32.35
CA VAL A 559 15.48 -2.85 -31.86
C VAL A 559 15.11 -4.29 -32.24
N MET A 560 15.30 -4.66 -33.52
CA MET A 560 14.96 -6.01 -33.98
C MET A 560 15.81 -7.08 -33.31
N ARG A 561 17.12 -6.84 -33.15
CA ARG A 561 18.03 -7.76 -32.47
C ARG A 561 17.65 -7.95 -30.98
N LYS A 562 17.24 -6.90 -30.30
CA LYS A 562 16.79 -6.97 -28.91
C LYS A 562 15.45 -7.71 -28.79
N SER A 563 14.52 -7.46 -29.72
CA SER A 563 13.27 -8.22 -29.80
C SER A 563 13.55 -9.73 -29.96
N GLN A 564 14.47 -10.11 -30.85
CA GLN A 564 14.88 -11.52 -31.01
C GLN A 564 15.50 -12.14 -29.75
N LYS A 565 16.13 -11.33 -28.91
CA LYS A 565 16.69 -11.76 -27.61
C LYS A 565 15.64 -11.81 -26.48
N GLY A 566 14.37 -11.58 -26.77
CA GLY A 566 13.28 -11.64 -25.81
C GLY A 566 13.08 -10.36 -24.97
N TYR A 567 13.72 -9.24 -25.33
CA TYR A 567 13.40 -7.96 -24.71
C TYR A 567 12.04 -7.48 -25.17
N PHE A 568 11.24 -6.97 -24.22
CA PHE A 568 9.96 -6.37 -24.56
C PHE A 568 10.21 -5.04 -25.29
N ILE A 569 9.67 -4.93 -26.49
CA ILE A 569 9.63 -3.70 -27.28
C ILE A 569 8.20 -3.18 -27.25
N ARG A 570 8.03 -1.92 -26.85
CA ARG A 570 6.71 -1.29 -26.78
C ARG A 570 6.06 -1.21 -28.17
N PRO A 571 4.74 -1.41 -28.29
CA PRO A 571 4.03 -1.37 -29.58
C PRO A 571 4.31 -0.13 -30.40
N HIS A 572 4.22 1.08 -29.83
CA HIS A 572 4.47 2.33 -30.56
C HIS A 572 5.90 2.46 -31.12
N VAL A 573 6.88 1.79 -30.49
CA VAL A 573 8.26 1.72 -30.97
C VAL A 573 8.32 0.78 -32.17
N TYR A 574 7.69 -0.39 -32.04
CA TYR A 574 7.63 -1.36 -33.12
C TYR A 574 6.95 -0.79 -34.36
N ASP A 575 5.85 -0.04 -34.16
CA ASP A 575 5.10 0.64 -35.19
C ASP A 575 5.95 1.72 -35.89
N ALA A 576 6.70 2.49 -35.14
CA ALA A 576 7.60 3.52 -35.68
C ALA A 576 8.70 2.89 -36.53
N PHE A 577 9.43 1.90 -36.03
CA PHE A 577 10.56 1.31 -36.74
C PHE A 577 10.16 0.39 -37.90
N ASN A 578 8.88 -0.01 -37.99
CA ASN A 578 8.31 -0.71 -39.15
C ASN A 578 7.51 0.20 -40.07
N LYS A 579 7.45 1.51 -39.77
CA LYS A 579 6.76 2.53 -40.57
C LYS A 579 5.34 2.15 -40.95
N ILE A 580 4.54 1.66 -39.98
CA ILE A 580 3.16 1.25 -40.24
C ILE A 580 2.24 2.41 -40.61
N PHE A 581 2.66 3.64 -40.34
CA PHE A 581 1.95 4.89 -40.62
C PHE A 581 2.06 5.33 -42.10
N VAL A 582 2.88 4.64 -42.91
CA VAL A 582 3.03 4.96 -44.35
C VAL A 582 1.96 4.18 -45.11
N GLU A 583 1.05 4.90 -45.78
CA GLU A 583 0.07 4.28 -46.68
C GLU A 583 0.80 3.69 -47.88
N ARG A 584 0.60 2.40 -48.14
CA ARG A 584 1.16 1.68 -49.27
C ARG A 584 0.13 1.60 -50.37
N GLN A 585 0.48 2.08 -51.57
CA GLN A 585 -0.42 2.02 -52.72
C GLN A 585 -0.45 0.66 -53.42
N ASP A 586 0.54 -0.20 -53.13
CA ASP A 586 0.62 -1.58 -53.62
C ASP A 586 1.32 -2.50 -52.62
N ASP A 587 1.30 -3.80 -52.85
CA ASP A 587 1.88 -4.81 -51.95
C ASP A 587 3.42 -4.84 -51.99
N THR A 588 4.08 -3.92 -52.72
CA THR A 588 5.53 -3.89 -52.83
C THR A 588 6.14 -3.07 -51.69
N ILE A 589 7.11 -3.64 -50.97
CA ILE A 589 7.88 -2.96 -49.93
C ILE A 589 9.11 -2.34 -50.63
N ASP A 590 9.13 -1.03 -50.75
CA ASP A 590 10.38 -0.34 -51.11
C ASP A 590 11.34 -0.43 -49.89
N MET A 591 12.30 -1.31 -50.00
CA MET A 591 13.30 -1.56 -48.96
C MET A 591 14.16 -0.30 -48.69
N THR A 592 14.24 0.65 -49.61
CA THR A 592 15.00 1.90 -49.44
C THR A 592 14.30 2.81 -48.43
N MET A 593 12.97 2.81 -48.36
CA MET A 593 12.19 3.54 -47.36
C MET A 593 12.44 3.05 -45.93
N MET A 594 12.80 1.78 -45.79
CA MET A 594 13.05 1.15 -44.50
C MET A 594 14.46 1.41 -43.92
N THR A 595 15.29 2.13 -44.67
CA THR A 595 16.69 2.42 -44.29
C THR A 595 16.91 3.84 -43.80
N LYS A 596 15.94 4.74 -43.96
CA LYS A 596 16.04 6.16 -43.62
C LYS A 596 14.87 6.62 -42.74
N TRP A 597 15.07 7.71 -42.07
CA TRP A 597 14.05 8.46 -41.35
C TRP A 597 14.31 9.92 -41.61
N ASP A 598 13.40 10.58 -42.29
CA ASP A 598 13.56 11.96 -42.73
C ASP A 598 12.41 12.85 -42.24
N LYS A 599 12.39 14.11 -42.71
CA LYS A 599 11.39 15.10 -42.33
C LYS A 599 9.97 14.62 -42.67
N ASP A 600 9.78 14.00 -43.83
CA ASP A 600 8.47 13.55 -44.28
C ASP A 600 7.96 12.40 -43.38
N ASP A 601 8.83 11.45 -42.99
CA ASP A 601 8.49 10.41 -42.05
C ASP A 601 8.04 10.96 -40.70
N ILE A 602 8.69 12.03 -40.22
CA ILE A 602 8.33 12.67 -38.96
C ILE A 602 6.93 13.28 -39.03
N LEU A 603 6.66 14.02 -40.15
CA LEU A 603 5.38 14.68 -40.35
C LEU A 603 4.22 13.68 -40.55
N GLU A 604 4.44 12.63 -41.35
CA GLU A 604 3.45 11.58 -41.58
C GLU A 604 3.15 10.81 -40.26
N ARG A 605 4.17 10.43 -39.51
CA ARG A 605 3.95 9.78 -38.23
C ARG A 605 3.22 10.67 -37.24
N ARG A 606 3.54 11.98 -37.19
CA ARG A 606 2.80 12.93 -36.36
C ARG A 606 1.30 12.95 -36.72
N LYS A 607 1.00 13.05 -38.04
CA LYS A 607 -0.38 13.00 -38.54
C LYS A 607 -1.08 11.70 -38.14
N TYR A 608 -0.41 10.56 -38.30
CA TYR A 608 -0.90 9.26 -37.89
C TYR A 608 -1.24 9.22 -36.40
N ILE A 609 -0.33 9.66 -35.54
CA ILE A 609 -0.54 9.70 -34.08
C ILE A 609 -1.79 10.51 -33.72
N ILE A 610 -1.93 11.70 -34.28
CA ILE A 610 -3.11 12.56 -34.03
C ILE A 610 -4.38 11.87 -34.49
N THR A 611 -4.38 11.26 -35.67
CA THR A 611 -5.53 10.57 -36.23
C THR A 611 -5.97 9.38 -35.36
N GLU A 612 -5.03 8.54 -34.94
CA GLU A 612 -5.35 7.36 -34.11
C GLU A 612 -5.87 7.76 -32.72
N ILE A 613 -5.29 8.80 -32.11
CA ILE A 613 -5.78 9.34 -30.84
C ILE A 613 -7.19 9.92 -31.01
N HIS A 614 -7.43 10.67 -32.09
CA HIS A 614 -8.74 11.23 -32.37
C HIS A 614 -9.80 10.14 -32.52
N LYS A 615 -9.57 9.14 -33.36
CA LYS A 615 -10.46 7.99 -33.54
C LYS A 615 -10.73 7.28 -32.21
N PHE A 616 -9.71 7.06 -31.43
CA PHE A 616 -9.83 6.33 -30.15
C PHE A 616 -10.66 7.09 -29.12
N LEU A 617 -10.46 8.40 -28.98
CA LEU A 617 -11.13 9.23 -27.97
C LEU A 617 -12.52 9.71 -28.41
N SER A 618 -12.76 9.91 -29.72
CA SER A 618 -14.08 10.33 -30.25
C SER A 618 -15.12 9.21 -30.40
N ASN A 619 -14.72 7.96 -30.24
CA ASN A 619 -15.58 6.77 -30.47
C ASN A 619 -16.05 6.56 -31.93
N GLU A 620 -15.29 7.08 -32.90
CA GLU A 620 -15.53 6.79 -34.33
C GLU A 620 -14.97 5.41 -34.75
#